data_c500bb852fcbc9bf9042f1fed610aaab
#
_entry.id   c500bb852fcbc9bf9042f1fed610aaab
#
_cell.length_a   1.000
_cell.length_b   1.000
_cell.length_c   1.000
_cell.angle_alpha   90.00
_cell.angle_beta   90.00
_cell.angle_gamma   90.00
#
_symmetry.space_group_name_H-M   'P 1'
#
loop_
_entity.id
_entity.type
_entity.pdbx_description
1 polymer ?
#
loop_
_entity_poly.entity_id
_entity_poly.type
_entity_poly.pdbx_seq_one_letter_code
_entity_poly.pdbx_strand_id
1 'polypeptide(L)'
;MTRQVAPEPERSTGRRNALKQVTALGVSTALGFPAIVRAQADVIRIGHLTPRTGFLGQIGEYGVKGATLAVEEANAAGGVLGRKIEMIAEDSVNPATAVTKAQKLVERDNVACIIGEISSASALAIGEQALRYKKIFVNTGANSDALRGSNCNRYMFHVEGSNTMYTKTIGTWQKSHNQLKGKKWYFLVADYAFGHDLYKVSSRFLEQNGGINGGADMIATNTPDYTPYILKIRSAKPDLVYSCLAGVDLTTFLKQYREYNLPYTLSGGAMDTVLFWGAGQDSISGHWQSLWYHGLTNPASVAFTKRFSDKFGGPPENQAWGDYVGVKLMLQAMAETKGTDSAKIVDHLEKGATFDILKPRKGMFRPWDHQLLQEMYVVAVKDRAKMKDKWDIFDVVMPVPASNESLELIQPTKQENPCTLAT
;
A
#
# COMPACT_ATOMS: atom_id res chain seq x y z
N MET A 1 63.73 -24.57 -21.77
CA MET A 1 64.19 -24.12 -23.10
C MET A 1 63.64 -22.72 -23.34
N THR A 2 64.56 -21.78 -23.23
CA THR A 2 64.85 -20.55 -24.01
C THR A 2 63.67 -19.55 -24.13
N ARG A 3 63.62 -18.51 -23.33
CA ARG A 3 64.15 -17.15 -23.42
C ARG A 3 64.13 -16.56 -24.83
N GLN A 4 63.34 -15.49 -25.02
CA GLN A 4 63.91 -14.30 -25.66
C GLN A 4 63.17 -13.04 -25.19
N VAL A 5 64.02 -12.03 -24.94
CA VAL A 5 63.81 -10.70 -24.35
C VAL A 5 64.07 -9.66 -25.44
N ALA A 6 63.31 -8.55 -25.36
CA ALA A 6 63.68 -7.17 -25.72
C ALA A 6 63.66 -6.76 -27.21
N PRO A 7 63.74 -5.45 -27.59
CA PRO A 7 64.04 -4.27 -26.75
C PRO A 7 63.15 -3.01 -27.01
N GLU A 8 63.27 -2.04 -26.11
CA GLU A 8 63.02 -0.61 -26.37
C GLU A 8 63.99 0.01 -27.37
N PRO A 9 63.66 1.10 -28.03
CA PRO A 9 64.56 2.26 -28.01
C PRO A 9 63.83 3.61 -27.91
N GLU A 10 64.36 4.44 -27.11
CA GLU A 10 65.23 5.64 -27.28
C GLU A 10 64.49 6.98 -27.44
N ARG A 11 64.93 7.86 -26.53
CA ARG A 11 64.70 9.31 -26.46
C ARG A 11 65.46 10.03 -27.59
N SER A 12 64.81 11.09 -28.13
CA SER A 12 65.57 12.13 -28.81
C SER A 12 65.16 13.53 -28.34
N THR A 13 66.15 14.23 -27.92
CA THR A 13 66.21 15.62 -27.44
C THR A 13 66.41 16.62 -28.57
N GLY A 14 65.90 17.83 -28.37
CA GLY A 14 66.44 19.07 -28.96
C GLY A 14 65.46 19.84 -29.85
N ARG A 15 65.29 21.09 -29.78
CA ARG A 15 66.07 22.27 -29.47
C ARG A 15 65.18 23.53 -29.38
N ARG A 16 65.66 24.50 -28.62
CA ARG A 16 65.20 25.86 -28.35
C ARG A 16 65.20 26.80 -29.60
N ASN A 17 64.41 27.88 -29.41
CA ASN A 17 64.49 29.24 -29.95
C ASN A 17 63.42 29.54 -31.02
N ALA A 18 62.73 30.68 -31.07
CA ALA A 18 63.02 32.05 -30.66
C ALA A 18 61.73 32.91 -30.58
N LEU A 19 61.82 33.96 -29.79
CA LEU A 19 60.86 35.08 -29.67
C LEU A 19 60.58 35.75 -31.03
N LYS A 20 59.34 36.20 -31.24
CA LYS A 20 59.07 37.56 -31.78
C LYS A 20 57.71 38.05 -31.27
N GLN A 21 57.73 39.19 -30.58
CA GLN A 21 56.60 39.99 -30.15
C GLN A 21 55.90 40.60 -31.38
N VAL A 22 54.60 40.53 -31.40
CA VAL A 22 53.78 41.49 -32.15
C VAL A 22 52.62 41.88 -31.23
N THR A 23 52.66 43.11 -30.75
CA THR A 23 51.58 43.78 -30.02
C THR A 23 50.51 44.20 -31.01
N ALA A 24 49.31 43.63 -30.88
CA ALA A 24 48.13 44.17 -31.57
C ALA A 24 47.04 44.41 -30.49
N LEU A 25 46.75 45.67 -30.22
CA LEU A 25 45.58 46.11 -29.48
C LEU A 25 44.32 45.70 -30.27
N GLY A 26 43.62 44.69 -29.78
CA GLY A 26 42.27 44.33 -30.19
C GLY A 26 41.29 44.60 -29.06
N VAL A 27 40.52 45.65 -29.16
CA VAL A 27 39.37 45.90 -28.27
C VAL A 27 38.35 44.82 -28.51
N SER A 28 38.33 43.81 -27.65
CA SER A 28 37.29 42.80 -27.66
C SER A 28 36.11 43.30 -26.82
N THR A 29 35.07 43.79 -27.48
CA THR A 29 33.75 43.94 -26.88
C THR A 29 33.24 42.54 -26.48
N ALA A 30 33.39 42.18 -25.23
CA ALA A 30 32.77 40.98 -24.64
C ALA A 30 31.25 41.21 -24.62
N LEU A 31 30.58 40.75 -25.63
CA LEU A 31 29.15 40.48 -25.57
C LEU A 31 28.98 39.31 -24.59
N GLY A 32 28.73 39.68 -23.35
CA GLY A 32 28.30 38.72 -22.34
C GLY A 32 26.98 38.07 -22.72
N PHE A 33 27.03 36.91 -23.37
CA PHE A 33 25.87 36.07 -23.45
C PHE A 33 25.51 35.70 -21.99
N PRO A 34 24.27 35.98 -21.55
CA PRO A 34 23.86 35.45 -20.25
C PRO A 34 23.96 33.93 -20.36
N ALA A 35 24.91 33.35 -19.62
CA ALA A 35 24.93 31.92 -19.39
C ALA A 35 23.60 31.65 -18.70
N ILE A 36 22.64 31.13 -19.48
CA ILE A 36 21.43 30.49 -18.90
C ILE A 36 21.99 29.26 -18.17
N VAL A 37 22.40 29.47 -16.91
CA VAL A 37 22.54 28.36 -15.97
C VAL A 37 21.13 27.80 -15.87
N ARG A 38 20.81 26.80 -16.70
CA ARG A 38 19.70 25.92 -16.43
C ARG A 38 20.04 25.29 -15.08
N ALA A 39 19.58 25.92 -14.01
CA ALA A 39 19.47 25.24 -12.75
C ALA A 39 18.76 23.91 -13.09
N GLN A 40 19.49 22.81 -12.92
CA GLN A 40 18.90 21.47 -13.07
C GLN A 40 17.68 21.50 -12.19
N ALA A 41 16.49 21.46 -12.80
CA ALA A 41 15.25 21.66 -12.07
C ALA A 41 15.27 20.67 -10.91
N ASP A 42 15.36 21.22 -9.69
CA ASP A 42 15.46 20.42 -8.48
C ASP A 42 14.19 19.57 -8.38
N VAL A 43 14.32 18.25 -8.49
CA VAL A 43 13.19 17.32 -8.47
C VAL A 43 12.85 16.93 -7.05
N ILE A 44 11.59 16.71 -6.73
CA ILE A 44 11.16 16.07 -5.49
C ILE A 44 11.13 14.56 -5.75
N ARG A 45 11.97 13.80 -5.03
CA ARG A 45 11.95 12.35 -5.11
C ARG A 45 11.05 11.77 -4.04
N ILE A 46 10.22 10.81 -4.43
CA ILE A 46 9.44 9.97 -3.49
C ILE A 46 9.85 8.51 -3.69
N GLY A 47 10.00 7.77 -2.60
CA GLY A 47 10.25 6.34 -2.63
C GLY A 47 8.92 5.58 -2.68
N HIS A 48 8.77 4.64 -3.59
CA HIS A 48 7.67 3.68 -3.59
C HIS A 48 8.23 2.29 -3.29
N LEU A 49 7.90 1.74 -2.12
CA LEU A 49 8.46 0.50 -1.63
C LEU A 49 7.33 -0.49 -1.36
N THR A 50 7.24 -1.55 -2.15
CA THR A 50 6.14 -2.51 -2.10
C THR A 50 6.62 -3.88 -2.63
N PRO A 51 6.02 -5.02 -2.21
CA PRO A 51 6.33 -6.30 -2.83
C PRO A 51 5.83 -6.32 -4.28
N ARG A 52 6.75 -6.45 -5.23
CA ARG A 52 6.47 -6.54 -6.68
C ARG A 52 6.59 -7.96 -7.18
N THR A 53 7.21 -8.83 -6.39
CA THR A 53 7.41 -10.25 -6.65
C THR A 53 6.90 -11.08 -5.47
N GLY A 54 6.85 -12.41 -5.64
CA GLY A 54 6.37 -13.33 -4.61
C GLY A 54 4.86 -13.31 -4.41
N PHE A 55 4.39 -13.81 -3.27
CA PHE A 55 2.97 -14.09 -3.02
C PHE A 55 2.07 -12.83 -2.97
N LEU A 56 2.63 -11.66 -2.71
CA LEU A 56 1.92 -10.36 -2.72
C LEU A 56 2.14 -9.55 -4.01
N GLY A 57 2.97 -10.03 -4.93
CA GLY A 57 3.43 -9.25 -6.08
C GLY A 57 2.33 -8.72 -6.98
N GLN A 58 1.24 -9.47 -7.18
CA GLN A 58 0.11 -9.00 -7.99
C GLN A 58 -0.54 -7.75 -7.39
N ILE A 59 -0.67 -7.68 -6.07
CA ILE A 59 -1.23 -6.52 -5.37
C ILE A 59 -0.28 -5.34 -5.51
N GLY A 60 1.03 -5.56 -5.28
CA GLY A 60 2.06 -4.52 -5.37
C GLY A 60 2.17 -3.87 -6.76
N GLU A 61 2.01 -4.64 -7.84
CA GLU A 61 2.01 -4.08 -9.19
C GLU A 61 0.81 -3.14 -9.45
N TYR A 62 -0.35 -3.39 -8.82
CA TYR A 62 -1.45 -2.43 -8.84
C TYR A 62 -1.11 -1.15 -8.08
N GLY A 63 -0.43 -1.27 -6.94
CA GLY A 63 0.08 -0.12 -6.18
C GLY A 63 1.03 0.74 -7.01
N VAL A 64 2.01 0.12 -7.70
CA VAL A 64 2.93 0.83 -8.62
C VAL A 64 2.16 1.60 -9.69
N LYS A 65 1.12 1.01 -10.29
CA LYS A 65 0.28 1.69 -11.30
C LYS A 65 -0.46 2.89 -10.69
N GLY A 66 -1.04 2.74 -9.49
CA GLY A 66 -1.73 3.82 -8.79
C GLY A 66 -0.80 5.00 -8.49
N ALA A 67 0.36 4.73 -7.89
CA ALA A 67 1.37 5.74 -7.59
C ALA A 67 1.90 6.42 -8.86
N THR A 68 2.14 5.65 -9.93
CA THR A 68 2.57 6.18 -11.24
C THR A 68 1.55 7.16 -11.79
N LEU A 69 0.26 6.82 -11.79
CA LEU A 69 -0.79 7.71 -12.28
C LEU A 69 -0.83 9.03 -11.49
N ALA A 70 -0.73 8.96 -10.16
CA ALA A 70 -0.71 10.15 -9.31
C ALA A 70 0.49 11.07 -9.60
N VAL A 71 1.67 10.51 -9.80
CA VAL A 71 2.90 11.27 -10.13
C VAL A 71 2.79 11.91 -11.51
N GLU A 72 2.29 11.20 -12.49
CA GLU A 72 2.11 11.74 -13.84
C GLU A 72 1.10 12.89 -13.87
N GLU A 73 -0.05 12.73 -13.18
CA GLU A 73 -1.05 13.79 -13.06
C GLU A 73 -0.48 15.04 -12.37
N ALA A 74 0.28 14.85 -11.30
CA ALA A 74 0.95 15.94 -10.59
C ALA A 74 1.94 16.67 -11.51
N ASN A 75 2.73 15.92 -12.27
CA ASN A 75 3.70 16.50 -13.22
C ASN A 75 3.04 17.21 -14.40
N ALA A 76 1.91 16.69 -14.89
CA ALA A 76 1.11 17.34 -15.94
C ALA A 76 0.50 18.67 -15.45
N ALA A 77 0.17 18.74 -14.14
CA ALA A 77 -0.30 19.97 -13.49
C ALA A 77 0.82 20.97 -13.14
N GLY A 78 2.08 20.71 -13.50
CA GLY A 78 3.22 21.59 -13.24
C GLY A 78 4.07 21.19 -12.04
N GLY A 79 3.83 20.02 -11.44
CA GLY A 79 4.55 19.51 -10.29
C GLY A 79 4.10 20.12 -8.96
N VAL A 80 4.95 20.04 -7.94
CA VAL A 80 4.70 20.61 -6.62
C VAL A 80 5.80 21.60 -6.28
N LEU A 81 5.46 22.77 -5.77
CA LEU A 81 6.40 23.87 -5.49
C LEU A 81 7.24 24.28 -6.71
N GLY A 82 6.68 24.15 -7.92
CA GLY A 82 7.39 24.40 -9.19
C GLY A 82 8.43 23.34 -9.56
N ARG A 83 8.45 22.20 -8.88
CA ARG A 83 9.39 21.08 -9.04
C ARG A 83 8.66 19.85 -9.57
N LYS A 84 9.31 19.12 -10.48
CA LYS A 84 8.80 17.81 -10.92
C LYS A 84 8.94 16.76 -9.83
N ILE A 85 8.07 15.77 -9.87
CA ILE A 85 8.11 14.60 -8.99
C ILE A 85 8.78 13.45 -9.73
N GLU A 86 9.73 12.81 -9.10
CA GLU A 86 10.38 11.57 -9.53
C GLU A 86 10.02 10.46 -8.52
N MET A 87 9.45 9.37 -9.00
CA MET A 87 9.17 8.20 -8.17
C MET A 87 10.26 7.15 -8.37
N ILE A 88 10.87 6.70 -7.28
CA ILE A 88 11.83 5.59 -7.25
C ILE A 88 11.10 4.38 -6.66
N ALA A 89 10.79 3.42 -7.54
CA ALA A 89 10.09 2.19 -7.14
C ALA A 89 11.09 1.06 -6.82
N GLU A 90 10.92 0.43 -5.66
CA GLU A 90 11.73 -0.68 -5.18
C GLU A 90 10.86 -1.87 -4.78
N ASP A 91 11.38 -3.08 -4.97
CA ASP A 91 10.73 -4.33 -4.54
C ASP A 91 11.18 -4.67 -3.11
N SER A 92 10.22 -4.73 -2.19
CA SER A 92 10.50 -5.04 -0.78
C SER A 92 10.77 -6.53 -0.53
N VAL A 93 10.23 -7.41 -1.36
CA VAL A 93 10.39 -8.88 -1.33
C VAL A 93 10.10 -9.52 0.05
N ASN A 94 10.82 -9.09 1.10
CA ASN A 94 10.72 -9.57 2.49
C ASN A 94 11.21 -8.47 3.46
N PRO A 95 11.02 -8.63 4.80
CA PRO A 95 11.41 -7.59 5.76
C PRO A 95 12.88 -7.16 5.72
N ALA A 96 13.82 -8.08 5.51
CA ALA A 96 15.24 -7.74 5.46
C ALA A 96 15.58 -6.92 4.20
N THR A 97 15.03 -7.30 3.05
CA THR A 97 15.15 -6.53 1.81
C THR A 97 14.47 -5.17 1.94
N ALA A 98 13.28 -5.11 2.56
CA ALA A 98 12.56 -3.86 2.79
C ALA A 98 13.37 -2.85 3.59
N VAL A 99 14.06 -3.29 4.67
CA VAL A 99 14.99 -2.44 5.43
C VAL A 99 16.10 -1.89 4.55
N THR A 100 16.79 -2.75 3.81
CA THR A 100 17.89 -2.35 2.92
C THR A 100 17.44 -1.34 1.86
N LYS A 101 16.24 -1.56 1.29
CA LYS A 101 15.67 -0.67 0.27
C LYS A 101 15.21 0.66 0.88
N ALA A 102 14.61 0.65 2.07
CA ALA A 102 14.25 1.88 2.78
C ALA A 102 15.49 2.72 3.10
N GLN A 103 16.57 2.12 3.57
CA GLN A 103 17.86 2.80 3.79
C GLN A 103 18.40 3.42 2.50
N LYS A 104 18.42 2.65 1.41
CA LYS A 104 18.85 3.15 0.09
C LYS A 104 18.05 4.37 -0.35
N LEU A 105 16.72 4.29 -0.26
CA LEU A 105 15.82 5.38 -0.64
C LEU A 105 16.10 6.66 0.15
N VAL A 106 16.39 6.54 1.45
CA VAL A 106 16.66 7.69 2.32
C VAL A 106 18.08 8.23 2.15
N GLU A 107 19.08 7.36 2.26
CA GLU A 107 20.48 7.79 2.35
C GLU A 107 21.09 8.11 0.98
N ARG A 108 20.79 7.29 -0.03
CA ARG A 108 21.38 7.44 -1.36
C ARG A 108 20.52 8.27 -2.29
N ASP A 109 19.23 7.94 -2.33
CA ASP A 109 18.32 8.53 -3.32
C ASP A 109 17.66 9.82 -2.79
N ASN A 110 17.82 10.11 -1.47
CA ASN A 110 17.37 11.33 -0.79
C ASN A 110 15.88 11.64 -1.04
N VAL A 111 15.02 10.61 -0.86
CA VAL A 111 13.58 10.78 -1.04
C VAL A 111 12.96 11.64 0.06
N ALA A 112 11.92 12.38 -0.28
CA ALA A 112 11.16 13.20 0.66
C ALA A 112 10.32 12.35 1.62
N CYS A 113 9.76 11.24 1.12
CA CYS A 113 8.99 10.27 1.90
C CYS A 113 9.06 8.88 1.24
N ILE A 114 8.63 7.86 1.97
CA ILE A 114 8.39 6.49 1.46
C ILE A 114 6.88 6.24 1.47
N ILE A 115 6.35 5.64 0.41
CA ILE A 115 4.92 5.30 0.26
C ILE A 115 4.85 3.83 -0.16
N GLY A 116 3.85 3.13 0.31
CA GLY A 116 3.61 1.75 -0.11
C GLY A 116 3.53 0.76 1.04
N GLU A 117 3.98 -0.42 0.77
CA GLU A 117 4.09 -1.66 1.53
C GLU A 117 2.73 -2.33 1.82
N ILE A 118 2.72 -3.64 1.61
CA ILE A 118 1.55 -4.51 1.81
C ILE A 118 1.80 -5.50 2.95
N SER A 119 3.02 -6.04 3.05
CA SER A 119 3.37 -6.98 4.10
C SER A 119 3.47 -6.28 5.45
N SER A 120 2.64 -6.68 6.43
CA SER A 120 2.71 -6.12 7.77
C SER A 120 4.07 -6.34 8.43
N ALA A 121 4.75 -7.45 8.14
CA ALA A 121 6.09 -7.72 8.66
C ALA A 121 7.13 -6.74 8.08
N SER A 122 7.08 -6.48 6.78
CA SER A 122 7.95 -5.48 6.13
C SER A 122 7.61 -4.06 6.57
N ALA A 123 6.32 -3.73 6.71
CA ALA A 123 5.89 -2.40 7.16
C ALA A 123 6.36 -2.08 8.59
N LEU A 124 6.36 -3.06 9.49
CA LEU A 124 6.95 -2.91 10.83
C LEU A 124 8.44 -2.54 10.73
N ALA A 125 9.18 -3.27 9.91
CA ALA A 125 10.61 -3.04 9.72
C ALA A 125 10.91 -1.67 9.03
N ILE A 126 10.10 -1.26 8.04
CA ILE A 126 10.21 0.07 7.42
C ILE A 126 9.87 1.17 8.44
N GLY A 127 8.87 0.94 9.30
CA GLY A 127 8.48 1.88 10.35
C GLY A 127 9.62 2.20 11.33
N GLU A 128 10.44 1.22 11.68
CA GLU A 128 11.66 1.44 12.48
C GLU A 128 12.68 2.34 11.73
N GLN A 129 12.83 2.14 10.41
CA GLN A 129 13.69 3.01 9.60
C GLN A 129 13.11 4.43 9.48
N ALA A 130 11.78 4.55 9.31
CA ALA A 130 11.08 5.84 9.28
C ALA A 130 11.37 6.66 10.55
N LEU A 131 11.27 6.03 11.71
CA LEU A 131 11.61 6.64 13.00
C LEU A 131 13.10 7.01 13.07
N ARG A 132 13.99 6.08 12.74
CA ARG A 132 15.46 6.27 12.80
C ARG A 132 15.93 7.45 11.95
N TYR A 133 15.38 7.56 10.73
CA TYR A 133 15.77 8.60 9.78
C TYR A 133 14.89 9.86 9.84
N LYS A 134 13.88 9.86 10.70
CA LYS A 134 12.86 10.93 10.76
C LYS A 134 12.27 11.25 9.38
N LYS A 135 11.99 10.20 8.60
CA LYS A 135 11.37 10.27 7.27
C LYS A 135 9.97 9.70 7.31
N ILE A 136 9.04 10.39 6.67
CA ILE A 136 7.65 9.94 6.64
C ILE A 136 7.54 8.65 5.82
N PHE A 137 6.90 7.65 6.41
CA PHE A 137 6.42 6.45 5.75
C PHE A 137 4.88 6.46 5.73
N VAL A 138 4.30 6.47 4.53
CA VAL A 138 2.86 6.35 4.32
C VAL A 138 2.55 4.91 3.95
N ASN A 139 2.02 4.16 4.90
CA ASN A 139 1.57 2.78 4.71
C ASN A 139 0.23 2.77 3.96
N THR A 140 0.19 2.08 2.82
CA THR A 140 -0.97 2.02 1.92
C THR A 140 -1.56 0.63 1.74
N GLY A 141 -0.97 -0.42 2.38
CA GLY A 141 -1.44 -1.80 2.18
C GLY A 141 -1.27 -2.74 3.39
N ALA A 142 -0.50 -2.36 4.43
CA ALA A 142 -0.29 -3.24 5.58
C ALA A 142 -1.32 -2.98 6.69
N ASN A 143 -1.99 -4.06 7.15
CA ASN A 143 -3.21 -3.98 7.96
C ASN A 143 -3.01 -4.22 9.45
N SER A 144 -1.88 -4.80 9.91
CA SER A 144 -1.70 -5.15 11.32
C SER A 144 -1.94 -3.97 12.25
N ASP A 145 -2.74 -4.20 13.29
CA ASP A 145 -3.01 -3.21 14.34
C ASP A 145 -1.73 -2.81 15.10
N ALA A 146 -0.72 -3.69 15.14
CA ALA A 146 0.56 -3.38 15.77
C ALA A 146 1.24 -2.14 15.17
N LEU A 147 1.04 -1.87 13.87
CA LEU A 147 1.59 -0.68 13.20
C LEU A 147 1.05 0.65 13.76
N ARG A 148 -0.19 0.62 14.30
CA ARG A 148 -0.90 1.78 14.86
C ARG A 148 -1.03 1.69 16.37
N GLY A 149 -0.41 0.68 16.99
CA GLY A 149 -0.43 0.40 18.42
C GLY A 149 0.97 0.26 18.97
N SER A 150 1.39 -0.96 19.31
CA SER A 150 2.67 -1.23 19.98
C SER A 150 3.92 -0.72 19.21
N ASN A 151 3.83 -0.59 17.90
CA ASN A 151 4.93 -0.16 17.03
C ASN A 151 4.64 1.18 16.33
N CYS A 152 3.63 1.93 16.80
CA CYS A 152 3.34 3.24 16.24
C CYS A 152 4.49 4.22 16.51
N ASN A 153 4.73 5.10 15.56
CA ASN A 153 5.68 6.20 15.71
C ASN A 153 5.24 7.43 14.93
N ARG A 154 5.84 8.56 15.25
CA ARG A 154 5.43 9.86 14.72
C ARG A 154 5.65 10.04 13.22
N TYR A 155 6.45 9.18 12.59
CA TYR A 155 6.77 9.28 11.16
C TYR A 155 6.01 8.26 10.31
N MET A 156 5.08 7.50 10.89
CA MET A 156 4.22 6.57 10.16
C MET A 156 2.80 7.10 10.05
N PHE A 157 2.26 7.10 8.84
CA PHE A 157 0.88 7.46 8.52
C PHE A 157 0.22 6.32 7.76
N HIS A 158 -1.06 6.05 8.02
CA HIS A 158 -1.73 4.87 7.51
C HIS A 158 -2.95 5.25 6.66
N VAL A 159 -2.83 5.15 5.34
CA VAL A 159 -3.95 5.23 4.40
C VAL A 159 -4.74 3.92 4.42
N GLU A 160 -4.03 2.81 4.54
CA GLU A 160 -4.63 1.48 4.65
C GLU A 160 -5.41 1.31 5.96
N GLY A 161 -6.50 0.51 5.92
CA GLY A 161 -7.28 0.14 7.09
C GLY A 161 -6.53 -0.80 8.04
N SER A 162 -6.86 -0.75 9.32
CA SER A 162 -6.36 -1.72 10.30
C SER A 162 -7.19 -3.01 10.29
N ASN A 163 -6.64 -4.11 10.80
CA ASN A 163 -7.39 -5.36 10.98
C ASN A 163 -8.65 -5.17 11.84
N THR A 164 -8.61 -4.29 12.84
CA THR A 164 -9.80 -3.89 13.61
C THR A 164 -10.84 -3.21 12.72
N MET A 165 -10.45 -2.29 11.83
CA MET A 165 -11.39 -1.64 10.90
C MET A 165 -12.06 -2.66 9.98
N TYR A 166 -11.29 -3.56 9.39
CA TYR A 166 -11.81 -4.63 8.54
C TYR A 166 -12.78 -5.53 9.31
N THR A 167 -12.40 -5.97 10.50
CA THR A 167 -13.24 -6.83 11.36
C THR A 167 -14.55 -6.14 11.77
N LYS A 168 -14.49 -4.87 12.22
CA LYS A 168 -15.67 -4.12 12.63
C LYS A 168 -16.58 -3.82 11.43
N THR A 169 -16.02 -3.60 10.25
CA THR A 169 -16.79 -3.34 9.02
C THR A 169 -17.65 -4.54 8.65
N ILE A 170 -17.05 -5.71 8.42
CA ILE A 170 -17.84 -6.90 8.09
C ILE A 170 -18.69 -7.36 9.28
N GLY A 171 -18.19 -7.20 10.51
CA GLY A 171 -18.89 -7.53 11.74
C GLY A 171 -20.18 -6.73 11.94
N THR A 172 -20.25 -5.49 11.46
CA THR A 172 -21.50 -4.70 11.46
C THR A 172 -22.58 -5.38 10.62
N TRP A 173 -22.23 -5.82 9.42
CA TRP A 173 -23.14 -6.57 8.55
C TRP A 173 -23.49 -7.94 9.13
N GLN A 174 -22.53 -8.69 9.61
CA GLN A 174 -22.72 -10.03 10.20
C GLN A 174 -23.63 -9.97 11.44
N LYS A 175 -23.50 -8.93 12.26
CA LYS A 175 -24.36 -8.70 13.42
C LYS A 175 -25.82 -8.49 13.03
N SER A 176 -26.09 -7.65 12.03
CA SER A 176 -27.43 -7.38 11.53
C SER A 176 -28.08 -8.60 10.84
N HIS A 177 -27.27 -9.57 10.39
CA HIS A 177 -27.72 -10.79 9.70
C HIS A 177 -27.61 -12.06 10.57
N ASN A 178 -27.51 -11.92 11.91
CA ASN A 178 -27.45 -13.02 12.86
C ASN A 178 -26.33 -14.04 12.59
N GLN A 179 -25.17 -13.57 12.12
CA GLN A 179 -24.01 -14.42 11.81
C GLN A 179 -22.95 -14.45 12.91
N LEU A 180 -23.25 -13.91 14.11
CA LEU A 180 -22.32 -13.87 15.25
C LEU A 180 -22.80 -14.73 16.41
N LYS A 181 -23.88 -14.34 17.09
CA LYS A 181 -24.33 -15.00 18.32
C LYS A 181 -24.66 -16.48 18.10
N GLY A 182 -23.99 -17.36 18.82
CA GLY A 182 -24.16 -18.82 18.72
C GLY A 182 -23.59 -19.44 17.45
N LYS A 183 -22.98 -18.65 16.56
CA LYS A 183 -22.40 -19.12 15.30
C LYS A 183 -20.96 -19.58 15.49
N LYS A 184 -20.64 -20.71 14.88
CA LYS A 184 -19.29 -21.29 14.91
C LYS A 184 -18.51 -20.90 13.66
N TRP A 185 -17.39 -20.22 13.85
CA TRP A 185 -16.46 -19.85 12.78
C TRP A 185 -15.22 -20.73 12.80
N TYR A 186 -14.71 -21.02 11.61
CA TYR A 186 -13.41 -21.68 11.41
C TYR A 186 -12.46 -20.75 10.66
N PHE A 187 -11.23 -20.62 11.15
CA PHE A 187 -10.27 -19.64 10.64
C PHE A 187 -9.15 -20.30 9.81
N LEU A 188 -8.82 -19.71 8.67
CA LEU A 188 -7.62 -20.00 7.91
C LEU A 188 -6.68 -18.81 8.05
N VAL A 189 -5.51 -19.02 8.64
CA VAL A 189 -4.64 -17.94 9.11
C VAL A 189 -3.30 -18.00 8.38
N ALA A 190 -2.97 -16.97 7.63
CA ALA A 190 -1.63 -16.82 7.04
C ALA A 190 -0.58 -16.73 8.16
N ASP A 191 0.43 -17.59 8.13
CA ASP A 191 1.42 -17.73 9.19
C ASP A 191 2.49 -16.63 9.15
N TYR A 192 2.04 -15.37 9.28
CA TYR A 192 2.89 -14.20 9.46
C TYR A 192 2.12 -13.05 10.13
N ALA A 193 2.80 -11.92 10.41
CA ALA A 193 2.29 -10.82 11.23
C ALA A 193 0.86 -10.36 10.90
N PHE A 194 0.49 -10.29 9.61
CA PHE A 194 -0.86 -9.92 9.19
C PHE A 194 -1.91 -10.94 9.65
N GLY A 195 -1.71 -12.22 9.30
CA GLY A 195 -2.70 -13.26 9.58
C GLY A 195 -2.89 -13.50 11.06
N HIS A 196 -1.80 -13.53 11.84
CA HIS A 196 -1.85 -13.68 13.30
C HIS A 196 -2.62 -12.54 13.95
N ASP A 197 -2.37 -11.30 13.55
CA ASP A 197 -3.06 -10.14 14.10
C ASP A 197 -4.54 -10.12 13.68
N LEU A 198 -4.86 -10.40 12.42
CA LEU A 198 -6.24 -10.49 11.95
C LEU A 198 -7.04 -11.59 12.68
N TYR A 199 -6.44 -12.76 12.86
CA TYR A 199 -7.06 -13.84 13.63
C TYR A 199 -7.32 -13.43 15.09
N LYS A 200 -6.32 -12.82 15.75
CA LYS A 200 -6.47 -12.30 17.11
C LYS A 200 -7.61 -11.30 17.22
N VAL A 201 -7.74 -10.38 16.29
CA VAL A 201 -8.77 -9.33 16.30
C VAL A 201 -10.15 -9.94 16.01
N SER A 202 -10.26 -10.77 14.96
CA SER A 202 -11.54 -11.30 14.50
C SER A 202 -12.09 -12.39 15.42
N SER A 203 -11.24 -13.25 16.00
CA SER A 203 -11.68 -14.24 16.99
C SER A 203 -12.18 -13.58 18.28
N ARG A 204 -11.45 -12.57 18.76
CA ARG A 204 -11.89 -11.77 19.92
C ARG A 204 -13.23 -11.07 19.65
N PHE A 205 -13.37 -10.45 18.47
CA PHE A 205 -14.63 -9.82 18.07
C PHE A 205 -15.79 -10.81 18.02
N LEU A 206 -15.59 -11.99 17.44
CA LEU A 206 -16.56 -13.07 17.39
C LEU A 206 -17.02 -13.47 18.81
N GLU A 207 -16.09 -13.76 19.69
CA GLU A 207 -16.35 -14.19 21.07
C GLU A 207 -17.06 -13.11 21.90
N GLN A 208 -16.66 -11.84 21.77
CA GLN A 208 -17.31 -10.70 22.42
C GLN A 208 -18.76 -10.50 21.95
N ASN A 209 -19.12 -10.98 20.76
CA ASN A 209 -20.48 -10.96 20.23
C ASN A 209 -21.22 -12.32 20.41
N GLY A 210 -20.71 -13.19 21.26
CA GLY A 210 -21.34 -14.46 21.64
C GLY A 210 -21.21 -15.56 20.60
N GLY A 211 -20.28 -15.46 19.66
CA GLY A 211 -19.94 -16.51 18.70
C GLY A 211 -18.95 -17.52 19.26
N ILE A 212 -18.68 -18.56 18.51
CA ILE A 212 -17.87 -19.73 18.91
C ILE A 212 -16.68 -19.85 17.94
N ASN A 213 -15.47 -19.81 18.49
CA ASN A 213 -14.27 -20.16 17.75
C ASN A 213 -14.22 -21.68 17.56
N GLY A 214 -14.48 -22.15 16.35
CA GLY A 214 -14.54 -23.57 15.98
C GLY A 214 -13.20 -24.17 15.59
N GLY A 215 -12.12 -23.39 15.62
CA GLY A 215 -10.76 -23.80 15.29
C GLY A 215 -10.07 -22.86 14.31
N ALA A 216 -8.76 -23.00 14.22
CA ALA A 216 -7.91 -22.25 13.33
C ALA A 216 -6.75 -23.10 12.81
N ASP A 217 -6.36 -22.90 11.55
CA ASP A 217 -5.12 -23.46 10.99
C ASP A 217 -4.17 -22.32 10.62
N MET A 218 -2.93 -22.39 11.12
CA MET A 218 -1.82 -21.55 10.67
C MET A 218 -1.26 -22.14 9.38
N ILE A 219 -1.21 -21.34 8.33
CA ILE A 219 -0.91 -21.79 6.97
C ILE A 219 0.30 -21.00 6.45
N ALA A 220 1.37 -21.74 6.13
CA ALA A 220 2.57 -21.13 5.55
C ALA A 220 2.25 -20.42 4.24
N THR A 221 2.91 -19.31 3.98
CA THR A 221 2.77 -18.58 2.70
C THR A 221 3.25 -19.42 1.53
N ASN A 222 2.61 -19.26 0.36
CA ASN A 222 2.81 -20.05 -0.84
C ASN A 222 2.44 -21.55 -0.67
N THR A 223 1.44 -21.84 0.15
CA THR A 223 0.88 -23.19 0.28
C THR A 223 0.17 -23.59 -1.03
N PRO A 224 0.63 -24.66 -1.71
CA PRO A 224 0.04 -25.05 -3.01
C PRO A 224 -1.21 -25.92 -2.88
N ASP A 225 -1.39 -26.61 -1.74
CA ASP A 225 -2.48 -27.57 -1.51
C ASP A 225 -3.24 -27.24 -0.23
N TYR A 226 -4.50 -26.88 -0.38
CA TYR A 226 -5.44 -26.56 0.70
C TYR A 226 -6.32 -27.75 1.08
N THR A 227 -6.21 -28.90 0.41
CA THR A 227 -7.01 -30.10 0.68
C THR A 227 -7.03 -30.48 2.17
N PRO A 228 -5.89 -30.57 2.89
CA PRO A 228 -5.90 -30.94 4.30
C PRO A 228 -6.73 -30.00 5.16
N TYR A 229 -6.66 -28.70 4.89
CA TYR A 229 -7.39 -27.66 5.63
C TYR A 229 -8.89 -27.69 5.29
N ILE A 230 -9.24 -27.89 4.03
CA ILE A 230 -10.65 -28.02 3.58
C ILE A 230 -11.32 -29.25 4.23
N LEU A 231 -10.58 -30.36 4.37
CA LEU A 231 -11.07 -31.55 5.08
C LEU A 231 -11.30 -31.29 6.57
N LYS A 232 -10.45 -30.49 7.22
CA LYS A 232 -10.66 -30.05 8.61
C LYS A 232 -11.91 -29.15 8.74
N ILE A 233 -12.08 -28.18 7.83
CA ILE A 233 -13.30 -27.35 7.77
C ILE A 233 -14.54 -28.24 7.68
N ARG A 234 -14.53 -29.22 6.77
CA ARG A 234 -15.65 -30.18 6.62
C ARG A 234 -15.94 -30.95 7.91
N SER A 235 -14.90 -31.36 8.62
CA SER A 235 -15.03 -32.08 9.90
C SER A 235 -15.54 -31.17 11.01
N ALA A 236 -15.10 -29.92 11.04
CA ALA A 236 -15.49 -28.92 12.05
C ALA A 236 -16.95 -28.47 11.91
N LYS A 237 -17.51 -28.55 10.68
CA LYS A 237 -18.90 -28.12 10.37
C LYS A 237 -19.20 -26.72 10.90
N PRO A 238 -18.47 -25.69 10.47
CA PRO A 238 -18.71 -24.31 10.91
C PRO A 238 -19.96 -23.71 10.25
N ASP A 239 -20.49 -22.64 10.81
CA ASP A 239 -21.48 -21.79 10.13
C ASP A 239 -20.77 -20.87 9.12
N LEU A 240 -19.52 -20.48 9.38
CA LEU A 240 -18.75 -19.57 8.53
C LEU A 240 -17.26 -19.95 8.54
N VAL A 241 -16.65 -19.92 7.38
CA VAL A 241 -15.19 -19.99 7.21
C VAL A 241 -14.65 -18.56 7.04
N TYR A 242 -13.84 -18.14 8.00
CA TYR A 242 -13.25 -16.80 8.00
C TYR A 242 -11.80 -16.87 7.51
N SER A 243 -11.54 -16.24 6.37
CA SER A 243 -10.21 -16.22 5.77
C SER A 243 -9.38 -15.07 6.33
N CYS A 244 -8.23 -15.39 6.93
CA CYS A 244 -7.15 -14.46 7.23
C CYS A 244 -5.95 -14.71 6.28
N LEU A 245 -6.22 -15.15 5.05
CA LEU A 245 -5.23 -15.37 4.01
C LEU A 245 -5.00 -14.09 3.19
N ALA A 246 -3.86 -14.01 2.51
CA ALA A 246 -3.49 -12.91 1.65
C ALA A 246 -2.79 -13.40 0.36
N GLY A 247 -2.70 -12.54 -0.63
CA GLY A 247 -1.95 -12.81 -1.85
C GLY A 247 -2.44 -14.06 -2.59
N VAL A 248 -1.53 -14.75 -3.27
CA VAL A 248 -1.87 -15.95 -4.06
C VAL A 248 -2.45 -17.07 -3.22
N ASP A 249 -2.20 -17.10 -1.91
CA ASP A 249 -2.74 -18.11 -0.99
C ASP A 249 -4.27 -18.02 -0.91
N LEU A 250 -4.84 -16.83 -0.82
CA LEU A 250 -6.29 -16.63 -0.88
C LEU A 250 -6.85 -17.09 -2.24
N THR A 251 -6.21 -16.73 -3.34
CA THR A 251 -6.62 -17.16 -4.68
C THR A 251 -6.64 -18.68 -4.82
N THR A 252 -5.59 -19.35 -4.33
CA THR A 252 -5.43 -20.81 -4.37
C THR A 252 -6.50 -21.48 -3.51
N PHE A 253 -6.70 -20.98 -2.29
CA PHE A 253 -7.74 -21.49 -1.39
C PHE A 253 -9.14 -21.39 -2.04
N LEU A 254 -9.53 -20.24 -2.57
CA LEU A 254 -10.85 -20.03 -3.17
C LEU A 254 -11.12 -21.01 -4.32
N LYS A 255 -10.11 -21.24 -5.19
CA LYS A 255 -10.23 -22.22 -6.30
C LYS A 255 -10.47 -23.63 -5.78
N GLN A 256 -9.61 -24.09 -4.87
CA GLN A 256 -9.69 -25.45 -4.33
C GLN A 256 -10.94 -25.64 -3.45
N TYR A 257 -11.32 -24.64 -2.65
CA TYR A 257 -12.53 -24.73 -1.82
C TYR A 257 -13.79 -24.94 -2.66
N ARG A 258 -13.87 -24.30 -3.83
CA ARG A 258 -14.99 -24.47 -4.77
C ARG A 258 -15.19 -25.91 -5.22
N GLU A 259 -14.11 -26.67 -5.42
CA GLU A 259 -14.16 -28.06 -5.87
C GLU A 259 -14.85 -28.99 -4.87
N TYR A 260 -14.79 -28.66 -3.59
CA TYR A 260 -15.40 -29.46 -2.51
C TYR A 260 -16.89 -29.19 -2.30
N ASN A 261 -17.44 -28.14 -2.91
CA ASN A 261 -18.85 -27.73 -2.82
C ASN A 261 -19.42 -27.77 -1.37
N LEU A 262 -18.64 -27.25 -0.41
CA LEU A 262 -19.05 -27.20 0.99
C LEU A 262 -20.12 -26.12 1.21
N PRO A 263 -21.12 -26.35 2.11
CA PRO A 263 -22.25 -25.43 2.29
C PRO A 263 -21.96 -24.25 3.22
N TYR A 264 -20.71 -24.03 3.60
CA TYR A 264 -20.38 -23.02 4.60
C TYR A 264 -20.16 -21.66 3.97
N THR A 265 -20.67 -20.62 4.62
CA THR A 265 -20.47 -19.23 4.18
C THR A 265 -19.00 -18.85 4.23
N LEU A 266 -18.50 -18.20 3.17
CA LEU A 266 -17.18 -17.61 3.16
C LEU A 266 -17.24 -16.13 3.52
N SER A 267 -16.30 -15.69 4.32
CA SER A 267 -16.00 -14.30 4.62
C SER A 267 -14.52 -14.18 4.98
N GLY A 268 -14.03 -12.99 5.28
CA GLY A 268 -12.64 -12.86 5.67
C GLY A 268 -12.23 -11.44 6.02
N GLY A 269 -10.96 -11.26 6.20
CA GLY A 269 -10.30 -10.00 6.50
C GLY A 269 -10.08 -9.11 5.28
N ALA A 270 -8.89 -8.54 5.16
CA ALA A 270 -8.55 -7.64 4.07
C ALA A 270 -8.83 -8.26 2.69
N MET A 271 -9.52 -7.51 1.84
CA MET A 271 -9.90 -7.96 0.51
C MET A 271 -9.22 -7.11 -0.56
N ASP A 272 -8.32 -7.75 -1.30
CA ASP A 272 -7.75 -7.19 -2.53
C ASP A 272 -8.47 -7.82 -3.72
N THR A 273 -9.17 -7.01 -4.51
CA THR A 273 -10.04 -7.48 -5.60
C THR A 273 -9.29 -8.29 -6.65
N VAL A 274 -8.02 -8.01 -6.88
CA VAL A 274 -7.17 -8.74 -7.85
C VAL A 274 -7.08 -10.24 -7.52
N LEU A 275 -7.15 -10.61 -6.25
CA LEU A 275 -7.10 -12.01 -5.81
C LEU A 275 -8.37 -12.76 -6.19
N PHE A 276 -9.51 -12.09 -6.10
CA PHE A 276 -10.82 -12.62 -6.50
C PHE A 276 -10.93 -12.73 -8.01
N TRP A 277 -10.42 -11.75 -8.75
CA TRP A 277 -10.32 -11.86 -10.23
C TRP A 277 -9.44 -13.05 -10.63
N GLY A 278 -8.32 -13.25 -9.90
CA GLY A 278 -7.43 -14.40 -10.11
C GLY A 278 -8.05 -15.74 -9.76
N ALA A 279 -8.95 -15.80 -8.77
CA ALA A 279 -9.69 -17.01 -8.42
C ALA A 279 -10.72 -17.39 -9.49
N GLY A 280 -11.28 -16.38 -10.16
CA GLY A 280 -12.32 -16.55 -11.17
C GLY A 280 -13.73 -16.54 -10.60
N GLN A 281 -14.67 -16.11 -11.43
CA GLN A 281 -16.05 -15.81 -11.05
C GLN A 281 -16.82 -17.02 -10.45
N ASP A 282 -16.44 -18.24 -10.78
CA ASP A 282 -17.09 -19.46 -10.28
C ASP A 282 -16.54 -19.92 -8.92
N SER A 283 -15.39 -19.38 -8.48
CA SER A 283 -14.72 -19.79 -7.25
C SER A 283 -14.97 -18.84 -6.07
N ILE A 284 -15.73 -17.79 -6.26
CA ILE A 284 -15.96 -16.75 -5.26
C ILE A 284 -17.38 -16.77 -4.74
N SER A 285 -17.58 -16.47 -3.48
CA SER A 285 -18.89 -16.39 -2.82
C SER A 285 -18.80 -15.55 -1.55
N GLY A 286 -19.95 -15.25 -0.93
CA GLY A 286 -20.04 -14.65 0.39
C GLY A 286 -20.02 -13.13 0.38
N HIS A 287 -19.86 -12.57 1.60
CA HIS A 287 -19.79 -11.15 1.87
C HIS A 287 -18.41 -10.82 2.43
N TRP A 288 -17.84 -9.73 1.94
CA TRP A 288 -16.50 -9.30 2.25
C TRP A 288 -16.50 -7.81 2.58
N GLN A 289 -15.41 -7.31 3.07
CA GLN A 289 -15.22 -5.88 3.27
C GLN A 289 -14.08 -5.36 2.42
N SER A 290 -14.26 -4.18 1.87
CA SER A 290 -13.28 -3.51 1.04
C SER A 290 -13.01 -2.11 1.55
N LEU A 291 -11.77 -1.68 1.49
CA LEU A 291 -11.41 -0.30 1.78
C LEU A 291 -11.88 0.62 0.65
N TRP A 292 -11.72 0.18 -0.59
CA TRP A 292 -12.19 0.87 -1.79
C TRP A 292 -12.50 -0.14 -2.90
N TYR A 293 -13.45 0.17 -3.76
CA TYR A 293 -13.84 -0.70 -4.88
C TYR A 293 -14.17 0.13 -6.11
N HIS A 294 -13.73 -0.31 -7.29
CA HIS A 294 -13.94 0.41 -8.56
C HIS A 294 -15.41 0.57 -8.97
N GLY A 295 -16.31 -0.23 -8.39
CA GLY A 295 -17.76 -0.13 -8.57
C GLY A 295 -18.44 0.95 -7.73
N LEU A 296 -17.69 1.76 -6.95
CA LEU A 296 -18.23 2.91 -6.24
C LEU A 296 -18.75 3.97 -7.24
N THR A 297 -19.92 4.55 -6.93
CA THR A 297 -20.66 5.43 -7.86
C THR A 297 -20.47 6.93 -7.60
N ASN A 298 -19.74 7.32 -6.55
CA ASN A 298 -19.44 8.72 -6.31
C ASN A 298 -18.53 9.28 -7.41
N PRO A 299 -18.70 10.56 -7.83
CA PRO A 299 -18.03 11.12 -9.01
C PRO A 299 -16.50 10.98 -9.00
N ALA A 300 -15.86 11.16 -7.84
CA ALA A 300 -14.41 11.08 -7.72
C ALA A 300 -13.88 9.66 -7.98
N SER A 301 -14.53 8.63 -7.42
CA SER A 301 -14.20 7.22 -7.69
C SER A 301 -14.41 6.85 -9.15
N VAL A 302 -15.54 7.26 -9.74
CA VAL A 302 -15.85 6.99 -11.17
C VAL A 302 -14.79 7.62 -12.08
N ALA A 303 -14.43 8.88 -11.83
CA ALA A 303 -13.41 9.58 -12.61
C ALA A 303 -12.02 8.94 -12.47
N PHE A 304 -11.64 8.51 -11.27
CA PHE A 304 -10.38 7.79 -11.05
C PHE A 304 -10.38 6.42 -11.76
N THR A 305 -11.44 5.63 -11.60
CA THR A 305 -11.60 4.34 -12.28
C THR A 305 -11.45 4.48 -13.78
N LYS A 306 -12.08 5.51 -14.37
CA LYS A 306 -11.97 5.78 -15.81
C LYS A 306 -10.52 6.08 -16.22
N ARG A 307 -9.85 7.05 -15.58
CA ARG A 307 -8.47 7.44 -15.93
C ARG A 307 -7.49 6.28 -15.79
N PHE A 308 -7.64 5.49 -14.72
CA PHE A 308 -6.81 4.31 -14.48
C PHE A 308 -7.06 3.25 -15.57
N SER A 309 -8.32 2.95 -15.88
CA SER A 309 -8.69 1.95 -16.90
C SER A 309 -8.24 2.35 -18.29
N ASP A 310 -8.40 3.62 -18.68
CA ASP A 310 -7.94 4.14 -19.96
C ASP A 310 -6.43 3.95 -20.14
N LYS A 311 -5.66 4.09 -19.06
CA LYS A 311 -4.20 3.98 -19.10
C LYS A 311 -3.71 2.53 -19.03
N PHE A 312 -4.31 1.70 -18.16
CA PHE A 312 -3.76 0.39 -17.83
C PHE A 312 -4.59 -0.79 -18.36
N GLY A 313 -5.70 -0.54 -19.05
CA GLY A 313 -6.51 -1.57 -19.73
C GLY A 313 -7.41 -2.39 -18.83
N GLY A 314 -7.62 -1.96 -17.57
CA GLY A 314 -8.50 -2.62 -16.59
C GLY A 314 -8.73 -1.72 -15.38
N PRO A 315 -9.75 -2.02 -14.55
CA PRO A 315 -10.08 -1.17 -13.42
C PRO A 315 -8.99 -1.21 -12.33
N PRO A 316 -8.87 -0.13 -11.54
CA PRO A 316 -8.04 -0.14 -10.35
C PRO A 316 -8.64 -1.09 -9.29
N GLU A 317 -7.79 -1.61 -8.44
CA GLU A 317 -8.20 -2.32 -7.25
C GLU A 317 -7.79 -1.52 -5.99
N ASN A 318 -8.04 -2.05 -4.80
CA ASN A 318 -7.85 -1.39 -3.53
C ASN A 318 -6.45 -0.79 -3.35
N GLN A 319 -5.39 -1.57 -3.66
CA GLN A 319 -4.00 -1.10 -3.50
C GLN A 319 -3.66 0.03 -4.48
N ALA A 320 -4.17 -0.03 -5.73
CA ALA A 320 -3.99 1.05 -6.69
C ALA A 320 -4.59 2.37 -6.19
N TRP A 321 -5.77 2.30 -5.57
CA TRP A 321 -6.40 3.45 -4.92
C TRP A 321 -5.55 3.94 -3.74
N GLY A 322 -5.12 3.04 -2.86
CA GLY A 322 -4.34 3.38 -1.67
C GLY A 322 -3.05 4.12 -1.98
N ASP A 323 -2.27 3.60 -2.93
CA ASP A 323 -1.02 4.22 -3.36
C ASP A 323 -1.23 5.54 -4.13
N TYR A 324 -2.27 5.60 -4.98
CA TYR A 324 -2.66 6.86 -5.64
C TYR A 324 -2.99 7.94 -4.61
N VAL A 325 -3.83 7.62 -3.62
CA VAL A 325 -4.21 8.54 -2.54
C VAL A 325 -3.01 8.89 -1.69
N GLY A 326 -2.17 7.91 -1.31
CA GLY A 326 -0.95 8.12 -0.54
C GLY A 326 0.00 9.14 -1.18
N VAL A 327 0.22 9.03 -2.50
CA VAL A 327 1.00 10.03 -3.25
C VAL A 327 0.30 11.40 -3.23
N LYS A 328 -0.99 11.46 -3.57
CA LYS A 328 -1.73 12.72 -3.67
C LYS A 328 -1.74 13.51 -2.35
N LEU A 329 -2.01 12.83 -1.24
CA LEU A 329 -2.05 13.48 0.07
C LEU A 329 -0.66 14.00 0.51
N MET A 330 0.41 13.26 0.21
CA MET A 330 1.77 13.74 0.51
C MET A 330 2.17 14.94 -0.34
N LEU A 331 1.83 14.95 -1.62
CA LEU A 331 2.09 16.09 -2.50
C LEU A 331 1.28 17.32 -2.07
N GLN A 332 0.01 17.14 -1.64
CA GLN A 332 -0.80 18.22 -1.08
C GLN A 332 -0.18 18.76 0.21
N ALA A 333 0.24 17.90 1.14
CA ALA A 333 0.88 18.31 2.38
C ALA A 333 2.19 19.07 2.14
N MET A 334 3.01 18.65 1.16
CA MET A 334 4.21 19.37 0.74
C MET A 334 3.89 20.77 0.19
N ALA A 335 2.82 20.90 -0.62
CA ALA A 335 2.39 22.19 -1.16
C ALA A 335 1.90 23.14 -0.05
N GLU A 336 1.10 22.63 0.89
CA GLU A 336 0.53 23.41 1.99
C GLU A 336 1.60 23.84 3.01
N THR A 337 2.57 22.98 3.29
CA THR A 337 3.72 23.31 4.17
C THR A 337 4.84 24.05 3.47
N LYS A 338 4.73 24.28 2.15
CA LYS A 338 5.72 24.94 1.29
C LYS A 338 7.10 24.29 1.35
N GLY A 339 7.17 22.97 1.48
CA GLY A 339 8.44 22.26 1.56
C GLY A 339 8.31 20.75 1.69
N THR A 340 9.47 20.08 1.83
CA THR A 340 9.58 18.62 1.98
C THR A 340 10.14 18.20 3.35
N ASP A 341 10.14 19.13 4.31
CA ASP A 341 10.61 18.87 5.67
C ASP A 341 9.60 17.96 6.41
N SER A 342 10.07 16.79 6.83
CA SER A 342 9.23 15.77 7.46
C SER A 342 8.57 16.27 8.74
N ALA A 343 9.26 17.03 9.60
CA ALA A 343 8.71 17.50 10.86
C ALA A 343 7.55 18.48 10.63
N LYS A 344 7.71 19.41 9.68
CA LYS A 344 6.65 20.36 9.31
C LYS A 344 5.43 19.68 8.71
N ILE A 345 5.67 18.66 7.87
CA ILE A 345 4.59 17.88 7.26
C ILE A 345 3.85 17.10 8.36
N VAL A 346 4.56 16.43 9.26
CA VAL A 346 3.96 15.71 10.40
C VAL A 346 3.12 16.66 11.25
N ASP A 347 3.65 17.82 11.65
CA ASP A 347 2.92 18.82 12.41
C ASP A 347 1.63 19.29 11.70
N HIS A 348 1.68 19.41 10.38
CA HIS A 348 0.53 19.79 9.56
C HIS A 348 -0.53 18.69 9.52
N LEU A 349 -0.14 17.44 9.34
CA LEU A 349 -1.04 16.28 9.33
C LEU A 349 -1.71 16.07 10.69
N GLU A 350 -0.95 16.18 11.80
CA GLU A 350 -1.43 16.07 13.17
C GLU A 350 -2.43 17.18 13.57
N LYS A 351 -2.40 18.35 12.91
CA LYS A 351 -3.34 19.45 13.11
C LYS A 351 -4.69 19.28 12.41
N GLY A 352 -4.91 18.15 11.75
CA GLY A 352 -6.20 17.81 11.15
C GLY A 352 -6.35 18.28 9.70
N ALA A 353 -5.28 18.28 8.92
CA ALA A 353 -5.36 18.45 7.47
C ALA A 353 -6.31 17.43 6.84
N THR A 354 -7.17 17.89 5.92
CA THR A 354 -8.16 17.04 5.25
C THR A 354 -7.83 16.85 3.78
N PHE A 355 -8.14 15.66 3.27
CA PHE A 355 -7.76 15.22 1.92
C PHE A 355 -8.97 14.68 1.16
N ASP A 356 -9.03 14.96 -0.13
CA ASP A 356 -9.89 14.21 -1.04
C ASP A 356 -9.27 12.82 -1.26
N ILE A 357 -9.95 11.81 -0.75
CA ILE A 357 -9.54 10.41 -0.83
C ILE A 357 -10.37 9.62 -1.84
N LEU A 358 -11.02 10.32 -2.76
CA LEU A 358 -11.89 9.76 -3.82
C LEU A 358 -13.13 9.05 -3.26
N LYS A 359 -13.48 9.27 -1.99
CA LYS A 359 -14.67 8.74 -1.32
C LYS A 359 -15.68 9.86 -1.07
N PRO A 360 -16.93 9.55 -0.69
CA PRO A 360 -17.92 10.57 -0.36
C PRO A 360 -17.48 11.54 0.75
N ARG A 361 -16.72 11.03 1.74
CA ARG A 361 -16.19 11.84 2.84
C ARG A 361 -14.69 12.07 2.68
N LYS A 362 -14.23 13.26 3.05
CA LYS A 362 -12.79 13.57 3.11
C LYS A 362 -12.12 12.74 4.20
N GLY A 363 -10.87 12.37 3.96
CA GLY A 363 -10.01 11.74 4.95
C GLY A 363 -9.25 12.76 5.80
N MET A 364 -8.94 12.37 7.03
CA MET A 364 -8.10 13.11 7.97
C MET A 364 -7.36 12.09 8.84
N PHE A 365 -6.07 12.32 9.10
CA PHE A 365 -5.34 11.45 10.00
C PHE A 365 -5.69 11.74 11.47
N ARG A 366 -5.93 10.67 12.24
CA ARG A 366 -6.07 10.81 13.69
C ARG A 366 -4.74 11.22 14.31
N PRO A 367 -4.70 12.22 15.19
CA PRO A 367 -3.43 12.76 15.70
C PRO A 367 -2.69 11.84 16.67
N TRP A 368 -3.30 10.77 17.18
CA TRP A 368 -2.71 9.94 18.21
C TRP A 368 -2.18 8.58 17.73
N ASP A 369 -2.57 8.12 16.53
CA ASP A 369 -2.10 6.86 15.92
C ASP A 369 -1.89 6.97 14.41
N HIS A 370 -2.13 8.14 13.84
CA HIS A 370 -1.97 8.47 12.43
C HIS A 370 -2.76 7.56 11.47
N GLN A 371 -3.86 6.95 11.95
CA GLN A 371 -4.79 6.25 11.06
C GLN A 371 -5.66 7.24 10.30
N LEU A 372 -5.79 7.08 9.00
CA LEU A 372 -6.73 7.86 8.18
C LEU A 372 -8.17 7.49 8.55
N LEU A 373 -8.94 8.48 8.98
CA LEU A 373 -10.38 8.36 9.21
C LEU A 373 -11.09 8.30 7.86
N GLN A 374 -11.81 7.22 7.62
CA GLN A 374 -12.51 6.95 6.37
C GLN A 374 -13.57 5.88 6.57
N GLU A 375 -14.59 5.85 5.69
CA GLU A 375 -15.50 4.71 5.60
C GLU A 375 -14.88 3.55 4.83
N MET A 376 -15.38 2.37 5.11
CA MET A 376 -15.15 1.14 4.35
C MET A 376 -16.48 0.63 3.78
N TYR A 377 -16.44 -0.43 3.01
CA TYR A 377 -17.63 -0.94 2.32
C TYR A 377 -17.78 -2.43 2.57
N VAL A 378 -19.02 -2.86 2.86
CA VAL A 378 -19.38 -4.26 2.74
C VAL A 378 -19.77 -4.52 1.29
N VAL A 379 -19.22 -5.57 0.72
CA VAL A 379 -19.49 -6.02 -0.64
C VAL A 379 -20.01 -7.47 -0.64
N ALA A 380 -20.90 -7.77 -1.56
CA ALA A 380 -21.41 -9.11 -1.80
C ALA A 380 -20.94 -9.61 -3.18
N VAL A 381 -20.55 -10.87 -3.27
CA VAL A 381 -20.28 -11.48 -4.58
C VAL A 381 -21.57 -11.51 -5.38
N LYS A 382 -21.56 -11.00 -6.60
CA LYS A 382 -22.70 -10.98 -7.53
C LYS A 382 -23.10 -12.37 -7.99
N ASP A 383 -24.38 -12.56 -8.25
CA ASP A 383 -24.82 -13.69 -9.07
C ASP A 383 -24.06 -13.71 -10.40
N ARG A 384 -23.58 -14.86 -10.81
CA ARG A 384 -22.81 -15.03 -12.05
C ARG A 384 -23.50 -14.42 -13.28
N ALA A 385 -24.82 -14.55 -13.39
CA ALA A 385 -25.61 -14.01 -14.49
C ALA A 385 -25.69 -12.47 -14.52
N LYS A 386 -25.37 -11.80 -13.41
CA LYS A 386 -25.38 -10.33 -13.29
C LYS A 386 -24.02 -9.70 -13.51
N MET A 387 -22.95 -10.49 -13.58
CA MET A 387 -21.58 -10.02 -13.80
C MET A 387 -21.43 -9.62 -15.29
N LYS A 388 -21.08 -8.36 -15.53
CA LYS A 388 -20.94 -7.80 -16.90
C LYS A 388 -19.65 -8.22 -17.58
N ASP A 389 -18.59 -8.36 -16.80
CA ASP A 389 -17.27 -8.77 -17.24
C ASP A 389 -16.51 -9.47 -16.11
N LYS A 390 -15.24 -9.82 -16.34
CA LYS A 390 -14.41 -10.54 -15.37
C LYS A 390 -14.03 -9.72 -14.12
N TRP A 391 -14.24 -8.41 -14.15
CA TRP A 391 -13.91 -7.51 -13.03
C TRP A 391 -15.15 -7.11 -12.23
N ASP A 392 -16.35 -7.17 -12.81
CA ASP A 392 -17.62 -6.78 -12.21
C ASP A 392 -18.19 -7.88 -11.30
N ILE A 393 -17.47 -8.22 -10.23
CA ILE A 393 -17.72 -9.39 -9.38
C ILE A 393 -18.45 -9.09 -8.07
N PHE A 394 -18.53 -7.82 -7.67
CA PHE A 394 -19.15 -7.43 -6.39
C PHE A 394 -20.22 -6.36 -6.55
N ASP A 395 -21.26 -6.46 -5.71
CA ASP A 395 -22.18 -5.37 -5.40
C ASP A 395 -21.74 -4.70 -4.10
N VAL A 396 -21.73 -3.36 -4.08
CA VAL A 396 -21.51 -2.59 -2.84
C VAL A 396 -22.80 -2.62 -2.04
N VAL A 397 -22.80 -3.28 -0.88
CA VAL A 397 -23.98 -3.45 -0.03
C VAL A 397 -24.25 -2.22 0.81
N MET A 398 -23.22 -1.74 1.52
CA MET A 398 -23.34 -0.58 2.40
C MET A 398 -21.97 0.02 2.74
N PRO A 399 -21.89 1.34 2.95
CA PRO A 399 -20.75 1.94 3.63
C PRO A 399 -20.81 1.67 5.14
N VAL A 400 -19.65 1.54 5.78
CA VAL A 400 -19.52 1.40 7.23
C VAL A 400 -18.36 2.29 7.69
N PRO A 401 -18.57 3.23 8.58
CA PRO A 401 -19.86 3.66 9.16
C PRO A 401 -20.80 4.28 8.12
N ALA A 402 -22.09 4.29 8.41
CA ALA A 402 -23.06 4.99 7.57
C ALA A 402 -22.73 6.49 7.46
N SER A 403 -23.27 7.15 6.42
CA SER A 403 -22.89 8.54 6.10
C SER A 403 -23.15 9.56 7.23
N ASN A 404 -24.10 9.28 8.12
CA ASN A 404 -24.46 10.09 9.29
C ASN A 404 -23.76 9.66 10.59
N GLU A 405 -22.94 8.61 10.54
CA GLU A 405 -22.21 8.11 11.71
C GLU A 405 -20.76 8.61 11.73
N SER A 406 -20.14 8.60 12.93
CA SER A 406 -18.75 8.98 13.10
C SER A 406 -17.81 7.95 12.43
N LEU A 407 -16.78 8.43 11.72
CA LEU A 407 -15.72 7.60 11.16
C LEU A 407 -14.91 6.85 12.23
N GLU A 408 -14.99 7.29 13.49
CA GLU A 408 -14.34 6.61 14.62
C GLU A 408 -14.98 5.25 14.96
N LEU A 409 -16.20 4.98 14.50
CA LEU A 409 -16.97 3.80 14.91
C LEU A 409 -16.29 2.47 14.57
N ILE A 410 -15.61 2.41 13.43
CA ILE A 410 -14.86 1.22 13.00
C ILE A 410 -13.42 1.21 13.45
N GLN A 411 -12.93 2.31 14.00
CA GLN A 411 -11.55 2.43 14.44
C GLN A 411 -11.28 1.63 15.73
N PRO A 412 -10.05 1.19 15.97
CA PRO A 412 -9.67 0.79 17.31
C PRO A 412 -9.70 1.99 18.26
N THR A 413 -10.20 1.79 19.47
CA THR A 413 -10.10 2.77 20.55
C THR A 413 -8.68 2.78 21.13
N LYS A 414 -8.32 3.83 21.86
CA LYS A 414 -7.03 3.88 22.59
C LYS A 414 -6.85 2.73 23.57
N GLN A 415 -7.94 2.18 24.11
CA GLN A 415 -7.90 1.04 25.02
C GLN A 415 -7.68 -0.28 24.26
N GLU A 416 -8.31 -0.44 23.08
CA GLU A 416 -8.16 -1.64 22.25
C GLU A 416 -6.77 -1.75 21.64
N ASN A 417 -6.19 -0.61 21.24
CA ASN A 417 -4.89 -0.55 20.57
C ASN A 417 -4.11 0.70 21.04
N PRO A 418 -3.50 0.67 22.23
CA PRO A 418 -2.78 1.81 22.77
C PRO A 418 -1.55 2.15 21.91
N CYS A 419 -1.43 3.42 21.56
CA CYS A 419 -0.27 3.98 20.86
C CYS A 419 0.32 5.13 21.68
N THR A 420 1.62 5.08 21.87
CA THR A 420 2.42 6.22 22.33
C THR A 420 3.38 6.54 21.21
N LEU A 421 3.07 7.58 20.42
CA LEU A 421 3.88 7.94 19.25
C LEU A 421 5.34 8.15 19.64
N ALA A 422 6.20 7.18 19.32
CA ALA A 422 7.64 7.31 19.47
C ALA A 422 8.17 8.41 18.54
N THR A 423 9.10 9.27 19.04
CA THR A 423 9.61 10.49 18.36
C THR A 423 11.09 10.38 18.04
#